data_c3fe61668f5f4917ad8305208fe3a024
#
_entry.id   c3fe61668f5f4917ad8305208fe3a024
#
_cell.length_a   1.000
_cell.length_b   1.000
_cell.length_c   1.000
_cell.angle_alpha   90.00
_cell.angle_beta   90.00
_cell.angle_gamma   90.00
#
_symmetry.space_group_name_H-M   'P 1'
#
loop_
_entity.id
_entity.type
_entity.pdbx_description
1 polymer ?
#
loop_
_entity_poly.entity_id
_entity_poly.type
_entity_poly.pdbx_seq_one_letter_code
_entity_poly.pdbx_strand_id
1 'polypeptide(L)'
;MLEITTEAGNQWFLNFLLSADTLPQLARLRKATLLKIPSVGRKYASLIQEWQKRAHFSEEAAWVSEMIQEDAKRCLELDEKVKTLETKIEQVAEDSKIAKILLSIPGFGPVCTTELAGEIGTVERFSKEGSLALYLGMSTLDNSSGKYQGTKAPKHVNTRAKAAMMIALDRHRKYIPESQRYYEKKRAQGKKHNQAIRALGRHLCRIIYKMLKEQREYQIRSKQGDTQARVRSRSCVKTKMRRPKISGKG
;
A
#
# COMPACT_ATOMS: atom_id res chain seq x y z
N MET A 1 0.11 30.03 -12.53
CA MET A 1 -0.89 28.93 -12.65
C MET A 1 -0.78 27.86 -11.56
N LEU A 2 0.40 27.46 -11.13
CA LEU A 2 0.55 26.47 -10.03
C LEU A 2 0.08 26.99 -8.65
N GLU A 3 -0.27 28.26 -8.52
CA GLU A 3 -0.85 28.83 -7.29
C GLU A 3 -2.27 28.31 -6.99
N ILE A 4 -2.99 27.82 -8.00
CA ILE A 4 -4.37 27.33 -7.84
C ILE A 4 -4.45 25.83 -7.57
N THR A 5 -3.36 25.09 -7.72
CA THR A 5 -3.32 23.65 -7.44
C THR A 5 -1.99 23.26 -6.80
N THR A 6 -2.04 22.33 -5.85
CA THR A 6 -0.85 21.73 -5.24
C THR A 6 -0.25 20.60 -6.11
N GLU A 7 -1.04 20.07 -7.04
CA GLU A 7 -0.67 18.96 -7.90
C GLU A 7 -1.11 19.24 -9.34
N ALA A 8 -0.15 19.35 -10.25
CA ALA A 8 -0.42 19.61 -11.67
C ALA A 8 -1.19 18.46 -12.37
N GLY A 9 -1.12 17.23 -11.82
CA GLY A 9 -1.84 16.07 -12.35
C GLY A 9 -3.31 15.97 -11.95
N ASN A 10 -3.85 16.93 -11.19
CA ASN A 10 -5.27 16.91 -10.86
C ASN A 10 -6.17 17.03 -12.10
N GLN A 11 -7.13 16.12 -12.24
CA GLN A 11 -8.02 16.00 -13.40
C GLN A 11 -8.76 17.31 -13.74
N TRP A 12 -9.25 18.03 -12.72
CA TRP A 12 -9.90 19.33 -12.92
C TRP A 12 -8.94 20.38 -13.50
N PHE A 13 -7.64 20.34 -13.09
CA PHE A 13 -6.64 21.29 -13.56
C PHE A 13 -6.22 21.00 -15.00
N LEU A 14 -6.02 19.71 -15.34
CA LEU A 14 -5.74 19.29 -16.73
C LEU A 14 -6.89 19.67 -17.67
N ASN A 15 -8.13 19.41 -17.27
CA ASN A 15 -9.31 19.81 -18.04
C ASN A 15 -9.43 21.34 -18.17
N PHE A 16 -9.06 22.09 -17.12
CA PHE A 16 -9.01 23.56 -17.20
C PHE A 16 -7.96 24.02 -18.21
N LEU A 17 -6.75 23.45 -18.23
CA LEU A 17 -5.71 23.78 -19.22
C LEU A 17 -6.17 23.55 -20.67
N LEU A 18 -7.01 22.56 -20.90
CA LEU A 18 -7.55 22.20 -22.22
C LEU A 18 -8.83 22.96 -22.60
N SER A 19 -9.35 23.84 -21.72
CA SER A 19 -10.62 24.51 -21.95
C SER A 19 -10.55 25.80 -22.82
N ALA A 20 -9.38 26.14 -23.31
CA ALA A 20 -9.13 27.25 -24.22
C ALA A 20 -7.96 26.95 -25.15
N ASP A 21 -7.87 27.59 -26.31
CA ASP A 21 -6.84 27.34 -27.31
C ASP A 21 -5.44 27.79 -26.86
N THR A 22 -5.37 28.78 -25.98
CA THR A 22 -4.09 29.29 -25.46
C THR A 22 -4.19 29.57 -23.95
N LEU A 23 -3.04 29.49 -23.25
CA LEU A 23 -2.99 29.78 -21.81
C LEU A 23 -3.49 31.18 -21.44
N PRO A 24 -3.19 32.26 -22.19
CA PRO A 24 -3.75 33.59 -21.92
C PRO A 24 -5.28 33.67 -21.99
N GLN A 25 -5.91 32.85 -22.85
CA GLN A 25 -7.38 32.82 -22.94
C GLN A 25 -8.04 32.23 -21.71
N LEU A 26 -7.34 31.35 -20.93
CA LEU A 26 -7.82 30.81 -19.67
C LEU A 26 -8.16 31.89 -18.64
N ALA A 27 -7.39 33.01 -18.66
CA ALA A 27 -7.62 34.15 -17.78
C ALA A 27 -8.91 34.91 -18.10
N ARG A 28 -9.49 34.69 -19.26
CA ARG A 28 -10.70 35.42 -19.76
C ARG A 28 -11.98 34.57 -19.75
N LEU A 29 -11.90 33.31 -19.31
CA LEU A 29 -13.03 32.39 -19.25
C LEU A 29 -14.10 32.89 -18.26
N ARG A 30 -15.36 32.92 -18.69
CA ARG A 30 -16.50 33.31 -17.84
C ARG A 30 -16.80 32.18 -16.82
N LYS A 31 -17.35 32.56 -15.66
CA LYS A 31 -17.75 31.60 -14.61
C LYS A 31 -18.66 30.49 -15.13
N ALA A 32 -19.61 30.82 -15.99
CA ALA A 32 -20.52 29.86 -16.60
C ALA A 32 -19.77 28.80 -17.45
N THR A 33 -18.70 29.21 -18.13
CA THR A 33 -17.82 28.31 -18.89
C THR A 33 -16.98 27.44 -17.96
N LEU A 34 -16.41 28.00 -16.90
CA LEU A 34 -15.64 27.26 -15.91
C LEU A 34 -16.47 26.14 -15.27
N LEU A 35 -17.74 26.38 -14.98
CA LEU A 35 -18.62 25.35 -14.38
C LEU A 35 -19.02 24.23 -15.35
N LYS A 36 -18.79 24.40 -16.67
CA LYS A 36 -19.00 23.35 -17.67
C LYS A 36 -17.78 22.44 -17.86
N ILE A 37 -16.62 22.85 -17.35
CA ILE A 37 -15.38 22.06 -17.48
C ILE A 37 -15.51 20.81 -16.60
N PRO A 38 -15.23 19.62 -17.13
CA PRO A 38 -15.25 18.38 -16.35
C PRO A 38 -14.40 18.49 -15.08
N SER A 39 -14.92 17.99 -13.97
CA SER A 39 -14.27 17.99 -12.65
C SER A 39 -14.06 19.38 -12.02
N VAL A 40 -14.48 20.48 -12.65
CA VAL A 40 -14.46 21.83 -12.09
C VAL A 40 -15.79 22.13 -11.39
N GLY A 41 -15.82 21.91 -10.08
CA GLY A 41 -16.96 22.30 -9.24
C GLY A 41 -16.90 23.78 -8.81
N ARG A 42 -17.93 24.25 -8.09
CA ARG A 42 -18.05 25.65 -7.61
C ARG A 42 -16.80 26.13 -6.84
N LYS A 43 -16.18 25.27 -6.03
CA LYS A 43 -14.97 25.59 -5.27
C LYS A 43 -13.80 25.93 -6.20
N TYR A 44 -13.52 25.10 -7.18
CA TYR A 44 -12.43 25.31 -8.13
C TYR A 44 -12.71 26.48 -9.08
N ALA A 45 -13.96 26.64 -9.52
CA ALA A 45 -14.35 27.79 -10.33
C ALA A 45 -14.09 29.12 -9.59
N SER A 46 -14.34 29.19 -8.29
CA SER A 46 -14.03 30.37 -7.48
C SER A 46 -12.53 30.61 -7.34
N LEU A 47 -11.73 29.56 -7.13
CA LEU A 47 -10.26 29.65 -7.08
C LEU A 47 -9.68 30.14 -8.42
N ILE A 48 -10.19 29.61 -9.53
CA ILE A 48 -9.78 30.04 -10.88
C ILE A 48 -10.14 31.51 -11.10
N GLN A 49 -11.35 31.96 -10.71
CA GLN A 49 -11.73 33.36 -10.82
C GLN A 49 -10.85 34.31 -10.00
N GLU A 50 -10.43 33.88 -8.84
CA GLU A 50 -9.52 34.66 -8.00
C GLU A 50 -8.12 34.76 -8.63
N TRP A 51 -7.63 33.67 -9.18
CA TRP A 51 -6.41 33.63 -9.97
C TRP A 51 -6.50 34.51 -11.22
N GLN A 52 -7.61 34.47 -11.97
CA GLN A 52 -7.85 35.26 -13.19
C GLN A 52 -7.65 36.79 -12.95
N LYS A 53 -7.97 37.28 -11.76
CA LYS A 53 -7.79 38.71 -11.41
C LYS A 53 -6.32 39.15 -11.36
N ARG A 54 -5.41 38.19 -11.15
CA ARG A 54 -3.98 38.42 -10.96
C ARG A 54 -3.13 37.80 -12.08
N ALA A 55 -3.76 37.09 -13.01
CA ALA A 55 -3.07 36.37 -14.05
C ALA A 55 -2.40 37.32 -15.06
N HIS A 56 -1.10 37.24 -15.17
CA HIS A 56 -0.32 37.91 -16.20
C HIS A 56 0.44 36.85 -17.01
N PHE A 57 0.49 37.03 -18.31
CA PHE A 57 1.23 36.17 -19.22
C PHE A 57 2.23 37.00 -20.01
N SER A 58 3.43 36.47 -20.20
CA SER A 58 4.42 37.03 -21.13
C SER A 58 3.97 36.73 -22.57
N GLU A 59 4.56 37.42 -23.54
CA GLU A 59 4.27 37.17 -24.96
C GLU A 59 4.64 35.75 -25.40
N GLU A 60 5.69 35.16 -24.77
CA GLU A 60 6.10 33.78 -25.04
C GLU A 60 5.10 32.74 -24.53
N ALA A 61 4.17 33.10 -23.66
CA ALA A 61 3.16 32.16 -23.13
C ALA A 61 2.31 31.52 -24.25
N ALA A 62 2.12 32.21 -25.37
CA ALA A 62 1.41 31.65 -26.53
C ALA A 62 2.20 30.46 -27.13
N TRP A 63 3.52 30.55 -27.19
CA TRP A 63 4.40 29.53 -27.80
C TRP A 63 4.48 28.25 -26.97
N VAL A 64 4.46 28.37 -25.63
CA VAL A 64 4.47 27.21 -24.74
C VAL A 64 3.07 26.64 -24.49
N SER A 65 2.02 27.34 -24.93
CA SER A 65 0.63 26.91 -24.73
C SER A 65 0.36 25.54 -25.32
N GLU A 66 0.77 25.35 -26.58
CA GLU A 66 0.56 24.09 -27.31
C GLU A 66 1.25 22.91 -26.61
N MET A 67 2.50 23.08 -26.22
CA MET A 67 3.26 22.03 -25.50
C MET A 67 2.61 21.66 -24.16
N ILE A 68 2.17 22.68 -23.37
CA ILE A 68 1.52 22.42 -22.08
C ILE A 68 0.17 21.73 -22.29
N GLN A 69 -0.58 22.08 -23.31
CA GLN A 69 -1.85 21.45 -23.63
C GLN A 69 -1.68 20.02 -24.15
N GLU A 70 -0.67 19.77 -24.96
CA GLU A 70 -0.32 18.41 -25.41
C GLU A 70 0.05 17.52 -24.22
N ASP A 71 0.87 18.02 -23.30
CA ASP A 71 1.21 17.30 -22.07
C ASP A 71 -0.01 17.05 -21.18
N ALA A 72 -0.89 18.04 -21.04
CA ALA A 72 -2.14 17.89 -20.27
C ALA A 72 -3.06 16.81 -20.87
N LYS A 73 -3.21 16.80 -22.21
CA LYS A 73 -3.96 15.78 -22.94
C LYS A 73 -3.34 14.39 -22.74
N ARG A 74 -2.04 14.30 -22.88
CA ARG A 74 -1.29 13.05 -22.66
C ARG A 74 -1.46 12.53 -21.24
N CYS A 75 -1.45 13.40 -20.22
CA CYS A 75 -1.70 13.02 -18.83
C CYS A 75 -3.09 12.41 -18.65
N LEU A 76 -4.14 13.02 -19.22
CA LEU A 76 -5.51 12.48 -19.17
C LEU A 76 -5.62 11.13 -19.89
N GLU A 77 -5.01 10.98 -21.05
CA GLU A 77 -4.99 9.71 -21.80
C GLU A 77 -4.29 8.59 -21.01
N LEU A 78 -3.20 8.92 -20.31
CA LEU A 78 -2.49 7.96 -19.45
C LEU A 78 -3.32 7.59 -18.24
N ASP A 79 -4.03 8.54 -17.62
CA ASP A 79 -4.94 8.27 -16.48
C ASP A 79 -6.04 7.27 -16.88
N GLU A 80 -6.66 7.45 -18.06
CA GLU A 80 -7.66 6.52 -18.58
C GLU A 80 -7.07 5.13 -18.91
N LYS A 81 -5.85 5.08 -19.44
CA LYS A 81 -5.14 3.80 -19.66
C LYS A 81 -4.86 3.09 -18.35
N VAL A 82 -4.44 3.81 -17.31
CA VAL A 82 -4.22 3.24 -15.96
C VAL A 82 -5.52 2.64 -15.43
N LYS A 83 -6.64 3.36 -15.45
CA LYS A 83 -7.95 2.86 -15.02
C LYS A 83 -8.38 1.60 -15.78
N THR A 84 -8.18 1.60 -17.10
CA THR A 84 -8.49 0.43 -17.94
C THR A 84 -7.65 -0.78 -17.56
N LEU A 85 -6.36 -0.59 -17.26
CA LEU A 85 -5.47 -1.64 -16.81
C LEU A 85 -5.82 -2.14 -15.42
N GLU A 86 -6.18 -1.24 -14.49
CA GLU A 86 -6.65 -1.60 -13.15
C GLU A 86 -7.91 -2.49 -13.22
N THR A 87 -8.88 -2.13 -14.07
CA THR A 87 -10.08 -2.95 -14.26
C THR A 87 -9.75 -4.35 -14.81
N LYS A 88 -8.83 -4.45 -15.78
CA LYS A 88 -8.37 -5.74 -16.31
C LYS A 88 -7.65 -6.57 -15.24
N ILE A 89 -6.84 -5.94 -14.42
CA ILE A 89 -6.14 -6.58 -13.29
C ILE A 89 -7.16 -7.15 -12.30
N GLU A 90 -8.22 -6.39 -11.96
CA GLU A 90 -9.29 -6.84 -11.07
C GLU A 90 -10.01 -8.07 -11.63
N GLN A 91 -10.35 -8.08 -12.92
CA GLN A 91 -10.96 -9.23 -13.59
C GLN A 91 -10.09 -10.49 -13.51
N VAL A 92 -8.80 -10.38 -13.81
CA VAL A 92 -7.86 -11.51 -13.70
C VAL A 92 -7.67 -11.96 -12.25
N ALA A 93 -7.72 -11.03 -11.29
CA ALA A 93 -7.60 -11.33 -9.87
C ALA A 93 -8.80 -12.15 -9.35
N GLU A 94 -9.99 -11.96 -9.92
CA GLU A 94 -11.20 -12.72 -9.54
C GLU A 94 -11.07 -14.23 -9.79
N ASP A 95 -10.26 -14.65 -10.75
CA ASP A 95 -10.02 -16.08 -11.04
C ASP A 95 -8.93 -16.69 -10.16
N SER A 96 -8.14 -15.88 -9.49
CA SER A 96 -7.02 -16.33 -8.65
C SER A 96 -7.43 -16.53 -7.19
N LYS A 97 -7.36 -17.79 -6.70
CA LYS A 97 -7.57 -18.10 -5.28
C LYS A 97 -6.59 -17.34 -4.35
N ILE A 98 -5.34 -17.24 -4.77
CA ILE A 98 -4.31 -16.51 -3.99
C ILE A 98 -4.63 -15.03 -3.92
N ALA A 99 -5.03 -14.42 -5.04
CA ALA A 99 -5.43 -13.02 -5.07
C ALA A 99 -6.62 -12.75 -4.15
N LYS A 100 -7.67 -13.59 -4.17
CA LYS A 100 -8.82 -13.49 -3.26
C LYS A 100 -8.41 -13.53 -1.79
N ILE A 101 -7.55 -14.49 -1.42
CA ILE A 101 -7.06 -14.62 -0.05
C ILE A 101 -6.26 -13.37 0.36
N LEU A 102 -5.38 -12.87 -0.49
CA LEU A 102 -4.58 -11.69 -0.19
C LEU A 102 -5.42 -10.41 -0.16
N LEU A 103 -6.43 -10.29 -1.02
CA LEU A 103 -7.32 -9.13 -1.07
C LEU A 103 -8.17 -8.99 0.21
N SER A 104 -8.43 -10.10 0.92
CA SER A 104 -9.12 -10.06 2.21
C SER A 104 -8.34 -9.34 3.31
N ILE A 105 -7.04 -9.06 3.12
CA ILE A 105 -6.20 -8.35 4.09
C ILE A 105 -6.49 -6.85 3.99
N PRO A 106 -6.95 -6.19 5.07
CA PRO A 106 -7.22 -4.75 5.05
C PRO A 106 -6.02 -3.93 4.59
N GLY A 107 -6.22 -3.05 3.60
CA GLY A 107 -5.18 -2.21 3.02
C GLY A 107 -4.40 -2.84 1.86
N PHE A 108 -4.65 -4.09 1.52
CA PHE A 108 -4.14 -4.73 0.30
C PHE A 108 -5.08 -4.38 -0.86
N GLY A 109 -4.63 -3.52 -1.75
CA GLY A 109 -5.39 -3.14 -2.95
C GLY A 109 -5.21 -4.15 -4.09
N PRO A 110 -6.09 -4.12 -5.13
CA PRO A 110 -6.09 -5.10 -6.20
C PRO A 110 -4.74 -5.19 -6.94
N VAL A 111 -4.12 -4.07 -7.26
CA VAL A 111 -2.83 -4.04 -7.97
C VAL A 111 -1.71 -4.74 -7.18
N CYS A 112 -1.54 -4.37 -5.90
CA CYS A 112 -0.52 -5.00 -5.05
C CYS A 112 -0.81 -6.48 -4.82
N THR A 113 -2.09 -6.84 -4.69
CA THR A 113 -2.54 -8.21 -4.46
C THR A 113 -2.26 -9.10 -5.67
N THR A 114 -2.57 -8.62 -6.86
CA THR A 114 -2.36 -9.37 -8.10
C THR A 114 -0.87 -9.54 -8.39
N GLU A 115 -0.08 -8.49 -8.19
CA GLU A 115 1.39 -8.58 -8.29
C GLU A 115 1.95 -9.62 -7.32
N LEU A 116 1.52 -9.58 -6.05
CA LEU A 116 1.95 -10.58 -5.06
C LEU A 116 1.47 -11.99 -5.41
N ALA A 117 0.25 -12.14 -5.91
CA ALA A 117 -0.29 -13.44 -6.30
C ALA A 117 0.50 -14.03 -7.48
N GLY A 118 0.82 -13.22 -8.50
CA GLY A 118 1.62 -13.62 -9.64
C GLY A 118 3.05 -14.02 -9.26
N GLU A 119 3.71 -13.23 -8.40
CA GLU A 119 5.07 -13.50 -7.96
C GLU A 119 5.19 -14.67 -6.98
N ILE A 120 4.20 -14.87 -6.10
CA ILE A 120 4.14 -16.02 -5.19
C ILE A 120 3.85 -17.31 -5.98
N GLY A 121 2.93 -17.25 -6.94
CA GLY A 121 2.49 -18.37 -7.77
C GLY A 121 1.82 -19.47 -6.95
N THR A 122 2.57 -20.21 -6.14
CA THR A 122 2.04 -21.21 -5.21
C THR A 122 2.77 -21.15 -3.86
N VAL A 123 2.08 -21.54 -2.78
CA VAL A 123 2.67 -21.52 -1.43
C VAL A 123 3.64 -22.71 -1.22
N GLU A 124 3.48 -23.76 -1.98
CA GLU A 124 4.30 -24.99 -1.94
C GLU A 124 5.75 -24.73 -2.32
N ARG A 125 6.02 -23.67 -3.09
CA ARG A 125 7.40 -23.20 -3.40
C ARG A 125 8.18 -22.83 -2.15
N PHE A 126 7.53 -22.55 -1.05
CA PHE A 126 8.15 -22.08 0.18
C PHE A 126 8.04 -23.15 1.27
N SER A 127 9.17 -23.73 1.67
CA SER A 127 9.21 -24.76 2.71
C SER A 127 8.71 -24.25 4.07
N LYS A 128 8.85 -22.95 4.35
CA LYS A 128 8.46 -22.30 5.60
C LYS A 128 8.18 -20.80 5.40
N GLU A 129 7.49 -20.21 6.36
CA GLU A 129 7.17 -18.77 6.38
C GLU A 129 8.41 -17.86 6.25
N GLY A 130 9.57 -18.33 6.76
CA GLY A 130 10.84 -17.62 6.66
C GLY A 130 11.33 -17.51 5.23
N SER A 131 11.14 -18.55 4.40
CA SER A 131 11.50 -18.55 2.98
C SER A 131 10.65 -17.56 2.20
N LEU A 132 9.33 -17.51 2.45
CA LEU A 132 8.44 -16.51 1.88
C LEU A 132 8.86 -15.09 2.28
N ALA A 133 9.18 -14.87 3.57
CA ALA A 133 9.59 -13.54 4.04
C ALA A 133 10.94 -13.08 3.47
N LEU A 134 11.87 -13.99 3.20
CA LEU A 134 13.11 -13.69 2.48
C LEU A 134 12.83 -13.32 1.03
N TYR A 135 12.02 -14.10 0.34
CA TYR A 135 11.62 -13.85 -1.04
C TYR A 135 10.95 -12.48 -1.22
N LEU A 136 10.03 -12.13 -0.31
CA LEU A 136 9.35 -10.83 -0.29
C LEU A 136 10.22 -9.68 0.28
N GLY A 137 11.48 -9.93 0.65
CA GLY A 137 12.38 -8.92 1.17
C GLY A 137 12.01 -8.35 2.56
N MET A 138 11.19 -9.09 3.32
CA MET A 138 10.73 -8.71 4.67
C MET A 138 11.62 -9.26 5.78
N SER A 139 12.65 -10.04 5.44
CA SER A 139 13.60 -10.60 6.39
C SER A 139 15.03 -10.30 5.98
N THR A 140 15.93 -10.28 6.96
CA THR A 140 17.39 -10.22 6.76
C THR A 140 18.00 -11.57 7.07
N LEU A 141 19.20 -11.82 6.56
CA LEU A 141 20.01 -12.97 6.91
C LEU A 141 20.94 -12.62 8.08
N ASP A 142 21.13 -13.53 9.00
CA ASP A 142 22.16 -13.37 10.03
C ASP A 142 23.55 -13.41 9.39
N ASN A 143 24.40 -12.54 9.86
CA ASN A 143 25.80 -12.43 9.44
C ASN A 143 26.68 -12.29 10.69
N SER A 144 26.67 -13.34 11.50
CA SER A 144 27.41 -13.38 12.76
C SER A 144 28.58 -14.34 12.63
N SER A 145 29.76 -13.93 13.12
CA SER A 145 30.94 -14.77 13.21
C SER A 145 31.75 -14.38 14.45
N GLY A 146 32.02 -15.35 15.33
CA GLY A 146 32.74 -15.10 16.58
C GLY A 146 32.07 -14.02 17.43
N LYS A 147 32.80 -12.96 17.73
CA LYS A 147 32.30 -11.81 18.52
C LYS A 147 31.44 -10.83 17.71
N TYR A 148 31.41 -10.92 16.38
CA TYR A 148 30.62 -10.04 15.53
C TYR A 148 29.18 -10.54 15.40
N GLN A 149 28.23 -9.71 15.75
CA GLN A 149 26.81 -9.97 15.53
C GLN A 149 26.23 -8.93 14.58
N GLY A 150 25.73 -9.38 13.43
CA GLY A 150 25.18 -8.49 12.42
C GLY A 150 24.17 -9.18 11.53
N THR A 151 23.59 -8.40 10.62
CA THR A 151 22.66 -8.89 9.61
C THR A 151 23.04 -8.38 8.25
N LYS A 152 22.81 -9.16 7.21
CA LYS A 152 22.97 -8.76 5.81
C LYS A 152 21.66 -8.87 5.04
N ALA A 153 21.52 -8.04 4.02
CA ALA A 153 20.40 -8.15 3.10
C ALA A 153 20.55 -9.43 2.25
N PRO A 154 19.46 -10.20 2.03
CA PRO A 154 19.49 -11.32 1.11
C PRO A 154 19.75 -10.82 -0.33
N LYS A 155 20.58 -11.56 -1.09
CA LYS A 155 20.91 -11.20 -2.48
C LYS A 155 19.76 -11.49 -3.46
N HIS A 156 19.01 -12.56 -3.20
CA HIS A 156 17.93 -13.06 -4.08
C HIS A 156 16.55 -12.66 -3.52
N VAL A 157 16.25 -11.36 -3.59
CA VAL A 157 14.93 -10.82 -3.22
C VAL A 157 14.18 -10.52 -4.51
N ASN A 158 12.93 -10.93 -4.59
CA ASN A 158 12.06 -10.46 -5.65
C ASN A 158 11.71 -8.98 -5.42
N THR A 159 12.29 -8.11 -6.27
CA THR A 159 12.14 -6.65 -6.11
C THR A 159 10.73 -6.17 -6.37
N ARG A 160 9.99 -6.81 -7.29
CA ARG A 160 8.59 -6.48 -7.61
C ARG A 160 7.68 -6.85 -6.46
N ALA A 161 7.75 -8.09 -6.00
CA ALA A 161 6.98 -8.56 -4.84
C ALA A 161 7.31 -7.75 -3.56
N LYS A 162 8.57 -7.37 -3.37
CA LYS A 162 8.98 -6.49 -2.27
C LYS A 162 8.33 -5.11 -2.38
N ALA A 163 8.30 -4.49 -3.56
CA ALA A 163 7.68 -3.18 -3.77
C ALA A 163 6.18 -3.24 -3.47
N ALA A 164 5.47 -4.20 -4.04
CA ALA A 164 4.05 -4.43 -3.80
C ALA A 164 3.76 -4.66 -2.30
N MET A 165 4.57 -5.49 -1.63
CA MET A 165 4.42 -5.77 -0.20
C MET A 165 4.66 -4.52 0.65
N MET A 166 5.66 -3.69 0.35
CA MET A 166 5.94 -2.44 1.09
C MET A 166 4.79 -1.44 1.00
N ILE A 167 4.18 -1.28 -0.19
CA ILE A 167 3.02 -0.40 -0.40
C ILE A 167 1.80 -0.93 0.36
N ALA A 168 1.51 -2.23 0.22
CA ALA A 168 0.40 -2.88 0.91
C ALA A 168 0.52 -2.76 2.43
N LEU A 169 1.72 -2.94 3.00
CA LEU A 169 1.99 -2.81 4.43
C LEU A 169 1.81 -1.38 4.95
N ASP A 170 2.25 -0.38 4.19
CA ASP A 170 2.06 1.02 4.59
C ASP A 170 0.57 1.41 4.63
N ARG A 171 -0.23 0.86 3.72
CA ARG A 171 -1.68 0.99 3.78
C ARG A 171 -2.29 0.17 4.93
N HIS A 172 -1.91 -1.11 5.06
CA HIS A 172 -2.42 -2.02 6.09
C HIS A 172 -2.33 -1.45 7.51
N ARG A 173 -1.19 -0.84 7.88
CA ARG A 173 -1.04 -0.23 9.21
C ARG A 173 -2.03 0.88 9.50
N LYS A 174 -2.53 1.57 8.46
CA LYS A 174 -3.52 2.65 8.61
C LYS A 174 -4.94 2.11 8.90
N TYR A 175 -5.22 0.87 8.50
CA TYR A 175 -6.52 0.21 8.73
C TYR A 175 -6.55 -0.62 10.01
N ILE A 176 -5.40 -1.17 10.43
CA ILE A 176 -5.32 -2.09 11.58
C ILE A 176 -4.58 -1.42 12.74
N PRO A 177 -5.27 -1.06 13.84
CA PRO A 177 -4.67 -0.35 14.97
C PRO A 177 -3.50 -1.09 15.64
N GLU A 178 -3.51 -2.42 15.63
CA GLU A 178 -2.40 -3.24 16.18
C GLU A 178 -1.14 -3.11 15.33
N SER A 179 -1.29 -3.09 14.01
CA SER A 179 -0.20 -2.90 13.06
C SER A 179 0.38 -1.50 13.15
N GLN A 180 -0.46 -0.48 13.34
CA GLN A 180 -0.04 0.90 13.55
C GLN A 180 0.77 1.01 14.84
N ARG A 181 0.27 0.48 15.97
CA ARG A 181 0.99 0.47 17.26
C ARG A 181 2.34 -0.25 17.16
N TYR A 182 2.40 -1.37 16.44
CA TYR A 182 3.66 -2.07 16.21
C TYR A 182 4.65 -1.23 15.41
N TYR A 183 4.18 -0.59 14.35
CA TYR A 183 4.99 0.32 13.54
C TYR A 183 5.54 1.48 14.38
N GLU A 184 4.71 2.16 15.16
CA GLU A 184 5.09 3.27 16.05
C GLU A 184 6.12 2.83 17.08
N LYS A 185 5.93 1.67 17.72
CA LYS A 185 6.92 1.07 18.60
C LYS A 185 8.28 0.89 17.92
N LYS A 186 8.29 0.47 16.64
CA LYS A 186 9.54 0.31 15.88
C LYS A 186 10.17 1.66 15.51
N ARG A 187 9.36 2.67 15.25
CA ARG A 187 9.83 4.05 15.02
C ARG A 187 10.45 4.64 16.29
N ALA A 188 9.81 4.47 17.43
CA ALA A 188 10.32 4.89 18.74
C ALA A 188 11.65 4.19 19.12
N GLN A 189 11.91 2.98 18.59
CA GLN A 189 13.20 2.28 18.71
C GLN A 189 14.29 2.81 17.75
N GLY A 190 14.09 3.96 17.09
CA GLY A 190 15.05 4.58 16.16
C GLY A 190 15.05 3.97 14.76
N LYS A 191 14.18 3.01 14.41
CA LYS A 191 14.13 2.45 13.06
C LYS A 191 13.59 3.47 12.06
N LYS A 192 14.24 3.58 10.89
CA LYS A 192 13.74 4.39 9.77
C LYS A 192 12.40 3.81 9.26
N HIS A 193 11.60 4.63 8.56
CA HIS A 193 10.28 4.24 8.06
C HIS A 193 10.28 2.86 7.38
N ASN A 194 11.08 2.68 6.35
CA ASN A 194 11.16 1.41 5.60
C ASN A 194 11.64 0.22 6.44
N GLN A 195 12.44 0.44 7.49
CA GLN A 195 12.84 -0.62 8.42
C GLN A 195 11.69 -1.03 9.33
N ALA A 196 10.89 -0.09 9.80
CA ALA A 196 9.71 -0.35 10.62
C ALA A 196 8.62 -1.09 9.81
N ILE A 197 8.38 -0.67 8.54
CA ILE A 197 7.47 -1.36 7.63
C ILE A 197 7.94 -2.81 7.37
N ARG A 198 9.21 -3.05 7.09
CA ARG A 198 9.74 -4.42 6.92
C ARG A 198 9.60 -5.27 8.17
N ALA A 199 9.81 -4.69 9.35
CA ALA A 199 9.60 -5.41 10.60
C ALA A 199 8.13 -5.84 10.79
N LEU A 200 7.17 -4.97 10.42
CA LEU A 200 5.75 -5.32 10.36
C LEU A 200 5.50 -6.41 9.31
N GLY A 201 6.11 -6.25 8.12
CA GLY A 201 6.00 -7.22 7.02
C GLY A 201 6.46 -8.62 7.41
N ARG A 202 7.48 -8.74 8.24
CA ARG A 202 7.93 -10.05 8.76
C ARG A 202 6.82 -10.76 9.55
N HIS A 203 6.04 -10.03 10.33
CA HIS A 203 4.89 -10.61 11.04
C HIS A 203 3.76 -10.96 10.09
N LEU A 204 3.47 -10.08 9.13
CA LEU A 204 2.39 -10.32 8.19
C LEU A 204 2.69 -11.49 7.24
N CYS A 205 3.96 -11.71 6.86
CA CYS A 205 4.37 -12.89 6.08
C CYS A 205 4.02 -14.23 6.76
N ARG A 206 4.09 -14.32 8.09
CA ARG A 206 3.63 -15.50 8.83
C ARG A 206 2.13 -15.72 8.67
N ILE A 207 1.37 -14.65 8.76
CA ILE A 207 -0.10 -14.68 8.59
C ILE A 207 -0.44 -15.08 7.16
N ILE A 208 0.18 -14.42 6.16
CA ILE A 208 -0.02 -14.71 4.73
C ILE A 208 0.32 -16.17 4.42
N TYR A 209 1.50 -16.66 4.85
CA TYR A 209 1.90 -18.04 4.62
C TYR A 209 0.85 -19.03 5.16
N LYS A 210 0.35 -18.77 6.37
CA LYS A 210 -0.67 -19.61 7.00
C LYS A 210 -2.00 -19.52 6.29
N MET A 211 -2.44 -18.33 5.89
CA MET A 211 -3.66 -18.10 5.13
C MET A 211 -3.64 -18.86 3.80
N LEU A 212 -2.53 -18.76 3.06
CA LEU A 212 -2.36 -19.43 1.78
C LEU A 212 -2.32 -20.96 1.93
N LYS A 213 -1.65 -21.46 2.97
CA LYS A 213 -1.58 -22.90 3.26
C LYS A 213 -2.92 -23.48 3.71
N GLU A 214 -3.69 -22.74 4.50
CA GLU A 214 -5.01 -23.12 5.01
C GLU A 214 -6.15 -22.73 4.05
N GLN A 215 -5.85 -22.06 2.92
CA GLN A 215 -6.83 -21.56 1.94
C GLN A 215 -7.96 -20.75 2.59
N ARG A 216 -7.62 -19.88 3.55
CA ARG A 216 -8.59 -19.08 4.30
C ARG A 216 -8.33 -17.58 4.17
N GLU A 217 -9.38 -16.81 4.34
CA GLU A 217 -9.33 -15.34 4.38
C GLU A 217 -8.71 -14.80 5.67
N TYR A 218 -8.38 -13.51 5.65
CA TYR A 218 -7.86 -12.78 6.79
C TYR A 218 -8.92 -12.63 7.88
N GLN A 219 -8.55 -12.95 9.11
CA GLN A 219 -9.41 -12.81 10.27
C GLN A 219 -8.82 -11.78 11.26
N ILE A 220 -9.59 -10.74 11.54
CA ILE A 220 -9.25 -9.78 12.59
C ILE A 220 -9.50 -10.48 13.94
N ARG A 221 -8.45 -10.64 14.75
CA ARG A 221 -8.61 -11.16 16.11
C ARG A 221 -9.38 -10.16 16.96
N SER A 222 -10.59 -10.51 17.39
CA SER A 222 -11.27 -9.78 18.43
C SER A 222 -10.61 -10.05 19.78
N LYS A 223 -10.40 -9.01 20.59
CA LYS A 223 -9.75 -9.15 21.92
C LYS A 223 -10.45 -10.12 22.87
N GLN A 224 -11.69 -10.51 22.61
CA GLN A 224 -12.44 -11.46 23.44
C GLN A 224 -12.00 -12.92 23.33
N GLY A 225 -11.35 -13.34 22.22
CA GLY A 225 -10.88 -14.71 22.04
C GLY A 225 -9.57 -15.06 22.78
N ASP A 226 -8.69 -14.07 23.03
CA ASP A 226 -7.39 -14.32 23.65
C ASP A 226 -7.49 -14.66 25.16
N THR A 227 -8.53 -14.22 25.84
CA THR A 227 -8.72 -14.52 27.29
C THR A 227 -9.09 -15.99 27.49
N GLN A 228 -9.95 -16.56 26.64
CA GLN A 228 -10.36 -17.97 26.77
C GLN A 228 -9.25 -18.96 26.33
N ALA A 229 -8.46 -18.61 25.30
CA ALA A 229 -7.32 -19.44 24.88
C ALA A 229 -6.20 -19.46 25.92
N ARG A 230 -5.91 -18.32 26.56
CA ARG A 230 -4.92 -18.24 27.66
C ARG A 230 -5.37 -18.95 28.93
N VAL A 231 -6.68 -18.94 29.23
CA VAL A 231 -7.23 -19.68 30.37
C VAL A 231 -7.14 -21.20 30.12
N ARG A 232 -7.48 -21.67 28.90
CA ARG A 232 -7.35 -23.10 28.53
C ARG A 232 -5.90 -23.59 28.55
N SER A 233 -4.94 -22.81 28.05
CA SER A 233 -3.52 -23.19 28.11
C SER A 233 -2.95 -23.21 29.52
N ARG A 234 -3.38 -22.31 30.41
CA ARG A 234 -2.99 -22.30 31.83
C ARG A 234 -3.60 -23.45 32.64
N SER A 235 -4.82 -23.88 32.32
CA SER A 235 -5.45 -25.03 32.97
C SER A 235 -4.78 -26.35 32.56
N CYS A 236 -4.39 -26.48 31.29
CA CYS A 236 -3.72 -27.68 30.77
C CYS A 236 -2.31 -27.88 31.36
N VAL A 237 -1.59 -26.78 31.66
CA VAL A 237 -0.26 -26.84 32.26
C VAL A 237 -0.32 -27.22 33.75
N LYS A 238 -1.37 -26.79 34.49
CA LYS A 238 -1.52 -27.15 35.92
C LYS A 238 -1.89 -28.62 36.14
N THR A 239 -2.53 -29.27 35.19
CA THR A 239 -2.93 -30.69 35.31
C THR A 239 -1.75 -31.66 35.08
N LYS A 240 -0.67 -31.24 34.40
CA LYS A 240 0.52 -32.10 34.16
C LYS A 240 1.56 -32.12 35.28
N MET A 241 1.42 -31.31 36.35
CA MET A 241 2.40 -31.20 37.44
C MET A 241 2.04 -31.95 38.73
N ARG A 242 0.96 -32.74 38.74
CA ARG A 242 0.67 -33.61 39.91
C ARG A 242 0.89 -35.07 39.55
N ARG A 243 2.16 -35.55 39.61
CA ARG A 243 2.47 -36.99 39.78
C ARG A 243 2.52 -37.28 41.30
N PRO A 244 1.82 -38.28 41.80
CA PRO A 244 1.92 -38.66 43.20
C PRO A 244 3.29 -39.27 43.51
N LYS A 245 3.87 -38.85 44.62
CA LYS A 245 5.03 -39.51 45.21
C LYS A 245 4.61 -40.89 45.69
N ILE A 246 5.15 -41.95 45.11
CA ILE A 246 5.03 -43.29 45.65
C ILE A 246 6.08 -43.37 46.79
N SER A 247 5.58 -43.48 48.01
CA SER A 247 6.41 -43.81 49.17
C SER A 247 6.61 -45.33 49.18
N GLY A 248 7.82 -45.78 48.86
CA GLY A 248 8.27 -47.16 49.12
C GLY A 248 8.83 -47.22 50.55
N LYS A 249 8.19 -47.92 51.41
CA LYS A 249 8.77 -48.50 52.61
C LYS A 249 8.98 -50.00 52.34
N GLY A 250 10.15 -50.49 52.69
CA GLY A 250 10.48 -51.88 52.66
C GLY A 250 12.00 -52.03 52.44
#